data_907f2ee190ab0d94b8e259352cbe83be
#
_entry.id   907f2ee190ab0d94b8e259352cbe83be
#
_cell.length_a   1.000
_cell.length_b   1.000
_cell.length_c   1.000
_cell.angle_alpha   90.00
_cell.angle_beta   90.00
_cell.angle_gamma   90.00
#
_symmetry.space_group_name_H-M   'P 1'
#
loop_
_entity.id
_entity.type
_entity.pdbx_description
1 polymer ?
#
loop_
_entity_poly.entity_id
_entity_poly.type
_entity_poly.pdbx_seq_one_letter_code
_entity_poly.pdbx_strand_id
1 'polypeptide(L)'
;TTYKNYLAVRDEIFAGRKDKYVCLMDLALMAMRKLKADGKLEDMEKSNEINACSIVVPIEIDKEDGKGVITEEWLVNFKNETHNHPTEIEPFGGAATCLGGAIRDPLSGRTYVYQAMRVTGAADPTVSVEDTLKGKLPQKKLVRGAASGYSSYGNQIGLAIGLVNEIYHPDYVAKRMEIGAVMGAAPRRCVIRENSDPGDQIILLGGRTGRDGCGGATGSSKAHTVESLDTCG
;
A
#
# COMPACT_ATOMS: atom_id res chain seq x y z
N THR A 1 -12.91 9.23 30.18
CA THR A 1 -11.54 8.70 30.40
C THR A 1 -10.75 8.61 29.10
N THR A 2 -11.23 7.94 28.07
CA THR A 2 -10.55 7.83 26.76
C THR A 2 -10.28 9.19 26.12
N TYR A 3 -11.26 10.10 26.13
CA TYR A 3 -11.11 11.45 25.60
C TYR A 3 -10.07 12.28 26.38
N LYS A 4 -10.04 12.16 27.70
CA LYS A 4 -9.02 12.84 28.52
C LYS A 4 -7.62 12.32 28.23
N ASN A 5 -7.47 11.00 28.07
CA ASN A 5 -6.19 10.40 27.70
C ASN A 5 -5.73 10.86 26.30
N TYR A 6 -6.67 10.91 25.35
CA TYR A 6 -6.40 11.46 24.02
C TYR A 6 -5.88 12.90 24.07
N LEU A 7 -6.55 13.79 24.83
CA LEU A 7 -6.12 15.17 24.97
C LEU A 7 -4.73 15.27 25.60
N ALA A 8 -4.46 14.49 26.65
CA ALA A 8 -3.16 14.48 27.31
C ALA A 8 -2.03 14.05 26.36
N VAL A 9 -2.22 12.98 25.58
CA VAL A 9 -1.23 12.52 24.60
C VAL A 9 -1.08 13.52 23.45
N ARG A 10 -2.18 14.11 22.98
CA ARG A 10 -2.13 15.17 21.96
C ARG A 10 -1.28 16.34 22.45
N ASP A 11 -1.53 16.84 23.65
CA ASP A 11 -0.85 18.00 24.18
C ASP A 11 0.63 17.70 24.48
N GLU A 12 0.97 16.49 24.91
CA GLU A 12 2.35 16.03 25.06
C GLU A 12 3.11 16.00 23.73
N ILE A 13 2.54 15.33 22.73
CA ILE A 13 3.20 15.11 21.41
C ILE A 13 3.37 16.41 20.63
N PHE A 14 2.46 17.36 20.80
CA PHE A 14 2.47 18.63 20.05
C PHE A 14 2.83 19.87 20.91
N ALA A 15 3.34 19.68 22.12
CA ALA A 15 3.63 20.75 23.05
C ALA A 15 4.51 21.90 22.50
N GLY A 16 5.46 21.58 21.64
CA GLY A 16 6.38 22.56 21.03
C GLY A 16 5.94 23.13 19.68
N ARG A 17 4.78 22.72 19.17
CA ARG A 17 4.36 23.06 17.81
C ARG A 17 3.74 24.44 17.73
N LYS A 18 4.36 25.34 16.98
CA LYS A 18 3.91 26.74 16.78
C LYS A 18 3.62 27.08 15.32
N ASP A 19 4.03 26.24 14.37
CA ASP A 19 4.00 26.50 12.93
C ASP A 19 2.61 26.28 12.31
N LYS A 20 1.84 25.36 12.86
CA LYS A 20 0.49 25.05 12.38
C LYS A 20 -0.37 24.40 13.45
N TYR A 21 -1.70 24.45 13.28
CA TYR A 21 -2.64 23.75 14.14
C TYR A 21 -2.55 22.21 13.94
N VAL A 22 -3.02 21.46 14.93
CA VAL A 22 -3.09 20.00 14.86
C VAL A 22 -4.23 19.58 13.94
N CYS A 23 -3.91 18.93 12.83
CA CYS A 23 -4.87 18.47 11.83
C CYS A 23 -5.21 16.98 11.97
N LEU A 24 -6.19 16.49 11.21
CA LEU A 24 -6.60 15.08 11.27
C LEU A 24 -5.47 14.10 10.96
N MET A 25 -4.56 14.44 10.06
CA MET A 25 -3.38 13.60 9.77
C MET A 25 -2.45 13.50 10.99
N ASP A 26 -2.28 14.58 11.72
CA ASP A 26 -1.48 14.57 12.95
C ASP A 26 -2.10 13.62 14.00
N LEU A 27 -3.42 13.63 14.11
CA LEU A 27 -4.16 12.74 15.00
C LEU A 27 -4.02 11.27 14.59
N ALA A 28 -4.08 10.98 13.29
CA ALA A 28 -3.87 9.63 12.76
C ALA A 28 -2.46 9.10 13.08
N LEU A 29 -1.46 9.98 13.08
CA LEU A 29 -0.07 9.63 13.37
C LEU A 29 0.30 9.69 14.87
N MET A 30 -0.60 10.15 15.73
CA MET A 30 -0.30 10.44 17.13
C MET A 30 0.19 9.21 17.90
N ALA A 31 -0.46 8.06 17.71
CA ALA A 31 -0.08 6.81 18.36
C ALA A 31 1.35 6.38 17.97
N MET A 32 1.67 6.42 16.69
CA MET A 32 3.02 6.10 16.19
C MET A 32 4.07 7.08 16.75
N ARG A 33 3.76 8.37 16.80
CA ARG A 33 4.66 9.39 17.36
C ARG A 33 4.91 9.17 18.84
N LYS A 34 3.87 8.80 19.61
CA LYS A 34 4.00 8.46 21.03
C LYS A 34 4.87 7.23 21.23
N LEU A 35 4.62 6.14 20.49
CA LEU A 35 5.43 4.93 20.57
C LEU A 35 6.90 5.20 20.23
N LYS A 36 7.15 6.05 19.24
CA LYS A 36 8.50 6.45 18.85
C LYS A 36 9.18 7.27 19.95
N ALA A 37 8.47 8.22 20.58
CA ALA A 37 8.99 9.01 21.70
C ALA A 37 9.29 8.14 22.93
N ASP A 38 8.52 7.08 23.15
CA ASP A 38 8.71 6.11 24.24
C ASP A 38 9.78 5.04 23.95
N GLY A 39 10.49 5.12 22.81
CA GLY A 39 11.52 4.15 22.43
C GLY A 39 10.99 2.75 22.09
N LYS A 40 9.71 2.63 21.70
CA LYS A 40 9.06 1.34 21.39
C LYS A 40 9.09 0.95 19.91
N LEU A 41 9.84 1.67 19.09
CA LEU A 41 10.00 1.43 17.66
C LEU A 41 11.49 1.35 17.26
N GLU A 42 12.31 0.75 18.14
CA GLU A 42 13.76 0.62 17.90
C GLU A 42 14.08 -0.45 16.85
N ASP A 43 13.19 -1.41 16.65
CA ASP A 43 13.25 -2.43 15.60
C ASP A 43 12.88 -1.91 14.21
N MET A 44 12.35 -0.68 14.12
CA MET A 44 12.01 -0.08 12.83
C MET A 44 13.26 0.35 12.08
N GLU A 45 13.42 -0.16 10.86
CA GLU A 45 14.52 0.22 9.97
C GLU A 45 14.44 1.73 9.62
N LYS A 46 15.57 2.41 9.72
CA LYS A 46 15.71 3.83 9.38
C LYS A 46 16.45 3.95 8.05
N SER A 47 15.76 4.30 6.99
CA SER A 47 16.34 4.55 5.66
C SER A 47 15.49 5.53 4.87
N ASN A 48 16.14 6.30 4.00
CA ASN A 48 15.48 7.21 3.06
C ASN A 48 14.91 6.48 1.83
N GLU A 49 15.24 5.22 1.64
CA GLU A 49 14.83 4.39 0.49
C GLU A 49 13.61 3.52 0.77
N ILE A 50 12.97 3.65 1.94
CA ILE A 50 11.88 2.77 2.35
C ILE A 50 10.54 3.47 2.10
N ASN A 51 9.71 2.86 1.23
CA ASN A 51 8.35 3.25 0.95
C ASN A 51 7.30 2.34 1.63
N ALA A 52 7.74 1.47 2.53
CA ALA A 52 6.93 0.55 3.32
C ALA A 52 7.35 0.62 4.79
N CYS A 53 6.54 0.10 5.71
CA CYS A 53 6.98 -0.12 7.08
C CYS A 53 7.94 -1.31 7.09
N SER A 54 9.17 -1.11 7.54
CA SER A 54 10.22 -2.14 7.62
C SER A 54 10.69 -2.29 9.06
N ILE A 55 10.68 -3.51 9.56
CA ILE A 55 11.18 -3.86 10.88
C ILE A 55 12.25 -4.95 10.79
N VAL A 56 13.19 -4.89 11.72
CA VAL A 56 14.22 -5.93 11.87
C VAL A 56 13.66 -7.02 12.78
N VAL A 57 13.66 -8.26 12.29
CA VAL A 57 13.12 -9.41 13.02
C VAL A 57 14.20 -10.50 13.06
N PRO A 58 14.58 -11.02 14.23
CA PRO A 58 15.43 -12.21 14.32
C PRO A 58 14.60 -13.45 13.93
N ILE A 59 15.09 -14.23 12.97
CA ILE A 59 14.42 -15.43 12.49
C ILE A 59 15.33 -16.62 12.76
N GLU A 60 14.77 -17.70 13.31
CA GLU A 60 15.42 -18.98 13.46
C GLU A 60 15.27 -19.78 12.17
N ILE A 61 16.38 -20.24 11.62
CA ILE A 61 16.45 -21.00 10.37
C ILE A 61 17.14 -22.31 10.64
N ASP A 62 16.54 -23.42 10.23
CA ASP A 62 17.17 -24.74 10.30
C ASP A 62 18.45 -24.75 9.45
N LYS A 63 19.53 -25.31 10.01
CA LYS A 63 20.75 -25.51 9.25
C LYS A 63 20.54 -26.55 8.16
N GLU A 64 21.22 -26.37 7.04
CA GLU A 64 21.13 -27.29 5.90
C GLU A 64 21.53 -28.74 6.26
N ASP A 65 22.38 -28.94 7.25
CA ASP A 65 22.78 -30.25 7.75
C ASP A 65 21.77 -30.89 8.72
N GLY A 66 20.64 -30.19 9.01
CA GLY A 66 19.61 -30.63 9.94
C GLY A 66 20.02 -30.66 11.41
N LYS A 67 21.20 -30.10 11.76
CA LYS A 67 21.75 -30.14 13.11
C LYS A 67 21.67 -28.79 13.82
N GLY A 68 20.47 -28.38 14.12
CA GLY A 68 20.21 -27.16 14.89
C GLY A 68 19.78 -25.97 14.05
N VAL A 69 19.63 -24.83 14.70
CA VAL A 69 19.16 -23.58 14.10
C VAL A 69 20.26 -22.52 14.10
N ILE A 70 20.17 -21.59 13.20
CA ILE A 70 20.90 -20.31 13.23
C ILE A 70 19.87 -19.18 13.39
N THR A 71 20.25 -18.14 14.10
CA THR A 71 19.42 -16.91 14.17
C THR A 71 20.01 -15.89 13.21
N GLU A 72 19.19 -15.40 12.29
CA GLU A 72 19.55 -14.39 11.30
C GLU A 72 18.60 -13.21 11.37
N GLU A 73 19.11 -11.98 11.26
CA GLU A 73 18.27 -10.79 11.14
C GLU A 73 17.67 -10.69 9.74
N TRP A 74 16.37 -10.54 9.70
CA TRP A 74 15.60 -10.29 8.48
C TRP A 74 14.91 -8.93 8.55
N LEU A 75 14.71 -8.33 7.38
CA LEU A 75 13.79 -7.22 7.22
C LEU A 75 12.43 -7.77 6.83
N VAL A 76 11.42 -7.41 7.61
CA VAL A 76 10.01 -7.70 7.30
C VAL A 76 9.33 -6.39 6.96
N ASN A 77 8.77 -6.32 5.77
CA ASN A 77 8.09 -5.15 5.26
C ASN A 77 6.58 -5.36 5.24
N PHE A 78 5.85 -4.32 5.60
CA PHE A 78 4.42 -4.22 5.41
C PHE A 78 4.09 -2.95 4.63
N LYS A 79 3.30 -3.10 3.57
CA LYS A 79 2.76 -1.98 2.80
C LYS A 79 1.27 -2.15 2.62
N ASN A 80 0.54 -1.08 2.81
CA ASN A 80 -0.84 -0.97 2.34
C ASN A 80 -0.98 0.23 1.40
N GLU A 81 -1.81 0.06 0.40
CA GLU A 81 -2.07 1.02 -0.67
C GLU A 81 -3.57 1.18 -0.85
N THR A 82 -4.05 2.39 -1.07
CA THR A 82 -5.43 2.64 -1.46
C THR A 82 -5.48 3.15 -2.89
N HIS A 83 -6.38 2.58 -3.70
CA HIS A 83 -6.54 2.97 -5.09
C HIS A 83 -8.03 3.10 -5.44
N ASN A 84 -8.73 3.91 -4.67
CA ASN A 84 -10.19 4.00 -4.67
C ASN A 84 -10.73 4.59 -5.97
N HIS A 85 -10.23 5.76 -6.34
CA HIS A 85 -10.77 6.56 -7.44
C HIS A 85 -10.54 5.91 -8.81
N PRO A 86 -9.33 5.49 -9.18
CA PRO A 86 -9.11 4.80 -10.44
C PRO A 86 -9.89 3.48 -10.55
N THR A 87 -9.99 2.71 -9.45
CA THR A 87 -10.77 1.46 -9.43
C THR A 87 -12.26 1.71 -9.66
N GLU A 88 -12.78 2.86 -9.25
CA GLU A 88 -14.18 3.20 -9.49
C GLU A 88 -14.48 3.52 -10.96
N ILE A 89 -13.50 3.99 -11.71
CA ILE A 89 -13.63 4.36 -13.13
C ILE A 89 -13.31 3.16 -14.03
N GLU A 90 -12.17 2.52 -13.80
CA GLU A 90 -11.70 1.34 -14.50
C GLU A 90 -11.35 0.26 -13.47
N PRO A 91 -12.33 -0.58 -13.08
CA PRO A 91 -12.19 -1.46 -11.94
C PRO A 91 -11.11 -2.53 -12.07
N PHE A 92 -10.88 -3.05 -13.28
CA PHE A 92 -9.87 -4.08 -13.50
C PHE A 92 -8.45 -3.51 -13.34
N GLY A 93 -8.09 -2.51 -14.12
CA GLY A 93 -6.75 -1.90 -14.08
C GLY A 93 -6.50 -1.14 -12.78
N GLY A 94 -7.53 -0.47 -12.24
CA GLY A 94 -7.43 0.22 -10.97
C GLY A 94 -7.08 -0.71 -9.81
N ALA A 95 -7.76 -1.84 -9.69
CA ALA A 95 -7.47 -2.83 -8.65
C ALA A 95 -6.13 -3.56 -8.89
N ALA A 96 -5.80 -3.86 -10.16
CA ALA A 96 -4.50 -4.43 -10.50
C ALA A 96 -3.36 -3.46 -10.11
N THR A 97 -3.51 -2.18 -10.40
CA THR A 97 -2.54 -1.15 -10.03
C THR A 97 -2.43 -0.98 -8.51
N CYS A 98 -3.53 -1.12 -7.78
CA CYS A 98 -3.53 -1.12 -6.31
C CYS A 98 -2.57 -2.18 -5.76
N LEU A 99 -2.70 -3.43 -6.20
CA LEU A 99 -1.79 -4.50 -5.80
C LEU A 99 -0.37 -4.25 -6.30
N GLY A 100 -0.23 -3.83 -7.57
CA GLY A 100 1.06 -3.54 -8.18
C GLY A 100 1.84 -2.46 -7.44
N GLY A 101 1.19 -1.38 -7.01
CA GLY A 101 1.78 -0.34 -6.16
C GLY A 101 2.23 -0.88 -4.82
N ALA A 102 1.35 -1.63 -4.16
CA ALA A 102 1.66 -2.26 -2.88
C ALA A 102 2.89 -3.19 -2.96
N ILE A 103 3.06 -3.93 -4.06
CA ILE A 103 4.19 -4.83 -4.27
C ILE A 103 5.48 -4.06 -4.58
N ARG A 104 5.42 -3.05 -5.44
CA ARG A 104 6.61 -2.29 -5.88
C ARG A 104 7.32 -1.59 -4.73
N ASP A 105 6.61 -1.14 -3.72
CA ASP A 105 7.21 -0.40 -2.60
C ASP A 105 8.15 -1.26 -1.75
N PRO A 106 7.75 -2.45 -1.25
CA PRO A 106 8.70 -3.36 -0.60
C PRO A 106 9.83 -3.84 -1.51
N LEU A 107 9.55 -4.07 -2.82
CA LEU A 107 10.59 -4.41 -3.79
C LEU A 107 11.63 -3.28 -3.93
N SER A 108 11.19 -2.02 -3.97
CA SER A 108 12.11 -0.88 -3.95
C SER A 108 12.95 -0.85 -2.67
N GLY A 109 12.39 -1.34 -1.57
CA GLY A 109 13.08 -1.59 -0.30
C GLY A 109 13.94 -2.85 -0.29
N ARG A 110 14.08 -3.56 -1.41
CA ARG A 110 14.88 -4.79 -1.62
C ARG A 110 14.37 -6.00 -0.85
N THR A 111 13.07 -6.04 -0.53
CA THR A 111 12.44 -7.22 0.05
C THR A 111 11.55 -7.93 -0.97
N TYR A 112 11.49 -9.25 -0.88
CA TYR A 112 10.62 -10.07 -1.70
C TYR A 112 9.22 -10.15 -1.09
N VAL A 113 8.19 -9.81 -1.89
CA VAL A 113 6.80 -9.90 -1.45
C VAL A 113 6.31 -11.33 -1.61
N TYR A 114 5.86 -11.93 -0.51
CA TYR A 114 5.43 -13.33 -0.47
C TYR A 114 3.94 -13.51 -0.19
N GLN A 115 3.25 -12.47 0.27
CA GLN A 115 1.82 -12.53 0.55
C GLN A 115 1.13 -11.21 0.27
N ALA A 116 -0.06 -11.29 -0.35
CA ALA A 116 -0.97 -10.18 -0.53
C ALA A 116 -2.27 -10.36 0.26
N MET A 117 -2.88 -9.24 0.58
CA MET A 117 -4.18 -9.14 1.23
C MET A 117 -5.00 -8.06 0.53
N ARG A 118 -6.33 -8.24 0.54
CA ARG A 118 -7.25 -7.28 -0.08
C ARG A 118 -8.40 -6.96 0.88
N VAL A 119 -8.64 -5.68 1.09
CA VAL A 119 -9.81 -5.19 1.85
C VAL A 119 -10.54 -4.17 1.00
N THR A 120 -11.85 -4.32 0.85
CA THR A 120 -12.66 -3.44 0.02
C THR A 120 -13.91 -2.98 0.72
N GLY A 121 -14.39 -1.79 0.32
CA GLY A 121 -15.71 -1.30 0.64
C GLY A 121 -16.49 -1.06 -0.66
N ALA A 122 -17.65 -1.69 -0.80
CA ALA A 122 -18.51 -1.59 -1.96
C ALA A 122 -19.99 -1.40 -1.54
N ALA A 123 -20.78 -0.82 -2.41
CA ALA A 123 -22.22 -0.87 -2.26
C ALA A 123 -22.78 -2.21 -2.77
N ASP A 124 -24.06 -2.44 -2.58
CA ASP A 124 -24.70 -3.73 -2.90
C ASP A 124 -24.57 -4.06 -4.40
N PRO A 125 -23.87 -5.16 -4.75
CA PRO A 125 -23.67 -5.58 -6.13
C PRO A 125 -24.93 -6.21 -6.77
N THR A 126 -25.98 -6.44 -6.01
CA THR A 126 -27.24 -7.02 -6.50
C THR A 126 -28.22 -5.97 -7.01
N VAL A 127 -27.95 -4.69 -6.77
CA VAL A 127 -28.75 -3.57 -7.30
C VAL A 127 -28.82 -3.66 -8.83
N SER A 128 -30.03 -3.40 -9.38
CA SER A 128 -30.26 -3.47 -10.82
C SER A 128 -29.45 -2.40 -11.57
N VAL A 129 -29.22 -2.61 -12.86
CA VAL A 129 -28.49 -1.64 -13.68
C VAL A 129 -29.27 -0.34 -13.82
N GLU A 130 -30.61 -0.42 -13.87
CA GLU A 130 -31.51 0.72 -13.99
C GLU A 130 -31.44 1.65 -12.77
N ASP A 131 -31.17 1.08 -11.59
CA ASP A 131 -31.04 1.81 -10.32
C ASP A 131 -29.62 2.36 -10.09
N THR A 132 -28.73 2.21 -11.08
CA THR A 132 -27.36 2.75 -10.97
C THR A 132 -27.39 4.28 -10.90
N LEU A 133 -26.70 4.83 -9.91
CA LEU A 133 -26.57 6.28 -9.75
C LEU A 133 -25.92 6.89 -11.01
N LYS A 134 -26.54 7.98 -11.49
CA LYS A 134 -26.05 8.70 -12.69
C LYS A 134 -24.55 9.07 -12.56
N GLY A 135 -23.78 8.75 -13.58
CA GLY A 135 -22.33 9.01 -13.62
C GLY A 135 -21.48 7.97 -12.85
N LYS A 136 -22.08 6.88 -12.42
CA LYS A 136 -21.38 5.75 -11.78
C LYS A 136 -21.47 4.48 -12.64
N LEU A 137 -20.54 3.57 -12.44
CA LEU A 137 -20.66 2.22 -12.96
C LEU A 137 -21.57 1.38 -12.08
N PRO A 138 -22.28 0.39 -12.65
CA PRO A 138 -23.06 -0.57 -11.86
C PRO A 138 -22.18 -1.27 -10.82
N GLN A 139 -22.66 -1.40 -9.58
CA GLN A 139 -21.89 -1.98 -8.48
C GLN A 139 -21.40 -3.41 -8.78
N LYS A 140 -22.22 -4.20 -9.47
CA LYS A 140 -21.83 -5.54 -9.94
C LYS A 140 -20.60 -5.51 -10.86
N LYS A 141 -20.52 -4.53 -11.76
CA LYS A 141 -19.36 -4.34 -12.66
C LYS A 141 -18.12 -3.93 -11.88
N LEU A 142 -18.25 -3.01 -10.93
CA LEU A 142 -17.18 -2.57 -10.05
C LEU A 142 -16.60 -3.74 -9.24
N VAL A 143 -17.44 -4.46 -8.53
CA VAL A 143 -17.01 -5.57 -7.65
C VAL A 143 -16.30 -6.67 -8.46
N ARG A 144 -16.91 -7.12 -9.55
CA ARG A 144 -16.34 -8.18 -10.39
C ARG A 144 -15.04 -7.76 -11.09
N GLY A 145 -15.04 -6.57 -11.68
CA GLY A 145 -13.86 -6.04 -12.37
C GLY A 145 -12.68 -5.87 -11.43
N ALA A 146 -12.92 -5.28 -10.26
CA ALA A 146 -11.89 -5.09 -9.25
C ALA A 146 -11.33 -6.40 -8.71
N ALA A 147 -12.20 -7.38 -8.40
CA ALA A 147 -11.75 -8.71 -7.96
C ALA A 147 -10.90 -9.41 -9.02
N SER A 148 -11.32 -9.35 -10.29
CA SER A 148 -10.59 -9.94 -11.41
C SER A 148 -9.24 -9.26 -11.64
N GLY A 149 -9.17 -7.92 -11.58
CA GLY A 149 -7.94 -7.17 -11.77
C GLY A 149 -6.91 -7.45 -10.68
N TYR A 150 -7.34 -7.44 -9.42
CA TYR A 150 -6.47 -7.74 -8.29
C TYR A 150 -5.92 -9.17 -8.37
N SER A 151 -6.79 -10.15 -8.62
CA SER A 151 -6.41 -11.55 -8.80
C SER A 151 -5.47 -11.75 -9.99
N SER A 152 -5.74 -11.11 -11.13
CA SER A 152 -4.91 -11.20 -12.33
C SER A 152 -3.48 -10.77 -12.07
N TYR A 153 -3.28 -9.66 -11.38
CA TYR A 153 -1.92 -9.19 -11.08
C TYR A 153 -1.16 -10.18 -10.19
N GLY A 154 -1.78 -10.64 -9.11
CA GLY A 154 -1.17 -11.64 -8.22
C GLY A 154 -0.82 -12.95 -8.94
N ASN A 155 -1.74 -13.47 -9.76
CA ASN A 155 -1.52 -14.71 -10.51
C ASN A 155 -0.36 -14.62 -11.51
N GLN A 156 -0.19 -13.47 -12.17
CA GLN A 156 0.90 -13.28 -13.15
C GLN A 156 2.30 -13.35 -12.52
N ILE A 157 2.44 -13.00 -11.26
CA ILE A 157 3.71 -13.03 -10.53
C ILE A 157 3.80 -14.16 -9.51
N GLY A 158 2.81 -15.05 -9.45
CA GLY A 158 2.79 -16.18 -8.53
C GLY A 158 2.59 -15.79 -7.06
N LEU A 159 1.97 -14.63 -6.79
CA LEU A 159 1.74 -14.13 -5.45
C LEU A 159 0.37 -14.59 -4.91
N ALA A 160 0.37 -15.28 -3.78
CA ALA A 160 -0.84 -15.68 -3.11
C ALA A 160 -1.57 -14.47 -2.46
N ILE A 161 -2.87 -14.38 -2.69
CA ILE A 161 -3.75 -13.45 -1.98
C ILE A 161 -4.37 -14.20 -0.80
N GLY A 162 -3.70 -14.14 0.34
CA GLY A 162 -4.02 -14.96 1.52
C GLY A 162 -5.25 -14.51 2.30
N LEU A 163 -5.68 -13.24 2.10
CA LEU A 163 -6.87 -12.69 2.75
C LEU A 163 -7.62 -11.80 1.77
N VAL A 164 -8.92 -12.05 1.64
CA VAL A 164 -9.85 -11.14 0.94
C VAL A 164 -11.03 -10.87 1.86
N ASN A 165 -11.27 -9.60 2.16
CA ASN A 165 -12.41 -9.15 2.95
C ASN A 165 -13.13 -8.01 2.21
N GLU A 166 -14.39 -8.23 1.84
CA GLU A 166 -15.24 -7.23 1.20
C GLU A 166 -16.36 -6.82 2.17
N ILE A 167 -16.45 -5.52 2.45
CA ILE A 167 -17.47 -4.91 3.30
C ILE A 167 -18.48 -4.22 2.40
N TYR A 168 -19.75 -4.55 2.57
CA TYR A 168 -20.83 -3.94 1.81
C TYR A 168 -21.61 -2.96 2.68
N HIS A 169 -21.74 -1.71 2.19
CA HIS A 169 -22.52 -0.67 2.85
C HIS A 169 -23.05 0.31 1.80
N PRO A 170 -24.32 0.79 1.93
CA PRO A 170 -24.92 1.70 0.94
C PRO A 170 -24.09 2.95 0.65
N ASP A 171 -23.41 3.50 1.65
CA ASP A 171 -22.62 4.73 1.50
C ASP A 171 -21.42 4.57 0.56
N TYR A 172 -20.96 3.33 0.31
CA TYR A 172 -19.90 3.07 -0.67
C TYR A 172 -20.35 3.27 -2.13
N VAL A 173 -21.63 3.55 -2.39
CA VAL A 173 -22.08 4.00 -3.71
C VAL A 173 -21.45 5.35 -4.06
N ALA A 174 -21.21 6.21 -3.07
CA ALA A 174 -20.56 7.49 -3.27
C ALA A 174 -19.08 7.34 -3.66
N LYS A 175 -18.38 6.42 -3.00
CA LYS A 175 -16.97 6.15 -3.25
C LYS A 175 -16.59 4.74 -2.82
N ARG A 176 -16.18 3.90 -3.77
CA ARG A 176 -15.60 2.60 -3.50
C ARG A 176 -14.30 2.74 -2.72
N MET A 177 -14.04 1.82 -1.80
CA MET A 177 -12.75 1.65 -1.16
C MET A 177 -12.05 0.40 -1.72
N GLU A 178 -10.85 0.58 -2.22
CA GLU A 178 -9.97 -0.50 -2.67
C GLU A 178 -8.65 -0.38 -1.92
N ILE A 179 -8.35 -1.36 -1.08
CA ILE A 179 -7.11 -1.41 -0.29
C ILE A 179 -6.38 -2.69 -0.63
N GLY A 180 -5.15 -2.55 -1.08
CA GLY A 180 -4.20 -3.63 -1.21
C GLY A 180 -3.17 -3.57 -0.10
N ALA A 181 -2.83 -4.70 0.49
CA ALA A 181 -1.76 -4.80 1.45
C ALA A 181 -0.88 -6.00 1.14
N VAL A 182 0.41 -5.90 1.46
CA VAL A 182 1.36 -6.97 1.22
C VAL A 182 2.36 -7.10 2.36
N MET A 183 2.90 -8.31 2.47
CA MET A 183 4.05 -8.62 3.32
C MET A 183 5.23 -8.98 2.44
N GLY A 184 6.40 -8.38 2.71
CA GLY A 184 7.66 -8.70 2.08
C GLY A 184 8.72 -9.02 3.10
N ALA A 185 9.73 -9.81 2.73
CA ALA A 185 10.84 -10.12 3.61
C ALA A 185 12.13 -10.36 2.82
N ALA A 186 13.27 -10.11 3.45
CA ALA A 186 14.60 -10.49 2.95
C ALA A 186 15.58 -10.60 4.11
N PRO A 187 16.61 -11.46 4.00
CA PRO A 187 17.74 -11.44 4.92
C PRO A 187 18.37 -10.05 4.93
N ARG A 188 18.57 -9.47 6.11
CA ARG A 188 19.15 -8.12 6.23
C ARG A 188 20.49 -7.97 5.51
N ARG A 189 21.32 -9.03 5.51
CA ARG A 189 22.61 -9.05 4.80
C ARG A 189 22.48 -8.87 3.27
N CYS A 190 21.31 -9.15 2.68
CA CYS A 190 21.05 -8.98 1.25
C CYS A 190 20.55 -7.58 0.89
N VAL A 191 20.29 -6.73 1.87
CA VAL A 191 19.75 -5.39 1.68
C VAL A 191 20.86 -4.36 1.76
N ILE A 192 21.36 -3.93 0.60
CA ILE A 192 22.44 -2.94 0.48
C ILE A 192 21.82 -1.56 0.30
N ARG A 193 22.25 -0.60 1.14
CA ARG A 193 21.79 0.80 1.16
C ARG A 193 22.95 1.74 0.82
N GLU A 194 23.59 1.50 -0.32
CA GLU A 194 24.71 2.30 -0.81
C GLU A 194 24.25 3.26 -1.92
N ASN A 195 24.95 4.37 -2.05
CA ASN A 195 24.79 5.29 -3.17
C ASN A 195 25.77 4.91 -4.29
N SER A 196 25.43 5.31 -5.52
CA SER A 196 26.35 5.22 -6.65
C SER A 196 27.50 6.23 -6.51
N ASP A 197 28.68 5.81 -6.94
CA ASP A 197 29.89 6.62 -6.93
C ASP A 197 30.29 7.11 -8.34
N PRO A 198 31.08 8.18 -8.46
CA PRO A 198 31.64 8.60 -9.75
C PRO A 198 32.49 7.48 -10.37
N GLY A 199 32.10 7.06 -11.56
CA GLY A 199 32.74 5.94 -12.29
C GLY A 199 31.90 4.68 -12.37
N ASP A 200 30.80 4.60 -11.63
CA ASP A 200 29.84 3.51 -11.75
C ASP A 200 29.14 3.50 -13.10
N GLN A 201 28.86 2.33 -13.60
CA GLN A 201 28.15 2.15 -14.87
C GLN A 201 26.65 2.06 -14.63
N ILE A 202 25.89 2.91 -15.33
CA ILE A 202 24.43 2.87 -15.33
C ILE A 202 23.98 1.95 -16.45
N ILE A 203 23.36 0.83 -16.12
CA ILE A 203 22.85 -0.14 -17.08
C ILE A 203 21.32 -0.10 -17.06
N LEU A 204 20.73 0.22 -18.23
CA LEU A 204 19.30 0.12 -18.46
C LEU A 204 18.99 -1.22 -19.15
N LEU A 205 18.29 -2.10 -18.42
CA LEU A 205 17.81 -3.38 -18.95
C LEU A 205 16.30 -3.33 -19.06
N GLY A 206 15.76 -3.46 -20.25
CA GLY A 206 14.32 -3.43 -20.49
C GLY A 206 13.93 -3.09 -21.90
N GLY A 207 12.65 -2.91 -22.14
CA GLY A 207 12.09 -2.47 -23.41
C GLY A 207 11.77 -0.98 -23.43
N ARG A 208 11.24 -0.51 -24.56
CA ARG A 208 10.69 0.85 -24.65
C ARG A 208 9.44 0.96 -23.79
N THR A 209 9.37 1.98 -22.96
CA THR A 209 8.15 2.31 -22.23
C THR A 209 7.15 3.02 -23.15
N GLY A 210 5.87 2.73 -22.97
CA GLY A 210 4.78 3.46 -23.61
C GLY A 210 4.57 4.84 -22.97
N ARG A 211 3.62 5.59 -23.53
CA ARG A 211 3.22 6.92 -23.02
C ARG A 211 2.63 6.85 -21.61
N ASP A 212 2.01 5.74 -21.28
CA ASP A 212 1.22 5.58 -20.07
C ASP A 212 2.04 5.65 -18.77
N GLY A 213 3.35 5.39 -18.84
CA GLY A 213 4.26 5.54 -17.71
C GLY A 213 4.82 6.95 -17.49
N CYS A 214 4.69 7.85 -18.47
CA CYS A 214 5.40 9.13 -18.47
C CYS A 214 4.80 10.19 -17.51
N GLY A 215 3.55 10.04 -17.11
CA GLY A 215 2.84 10.98 -16.23
C GLY A 215 2.72 10.52 -14.78
N GLY A 216 3.22 9.34 -14.46
CA GLY A 216 2.96 8.69 -13.17
C GLY A 216 1.47 8.46 -12.94
N ALA A 217 1.07 8.20 -11.70
CA ALA A 217 -0.32 7.99 -11.31
C ALA A 217 -1.11 9.32 -11.19
N THR A 218 -1.04 10.18 -12.20
CA THR A 218 -1.70 11.49 -12.17
C THR A 218 -3.21 11.38 -12.08
N GLY A 219 -3.80 10.30 -12.62
CA GLY A 219 -5.22 10.00 -12.52
C GLY A 219 -5.74 9.81 -11.11
N SER A 220 -4.91 9.36 -10.17
CA SER A 220 -5.31 9.16 -8.77
C SER A 220 -5.40 10.46 -7.96
N SER A 221 -4.77 11.53 -8.43
CA SER A 221 -4.67 12.81 -7.70
C SER A 221 -5.49 13.97 -8.30
N LYS A 222 -6.17 13.74 -9.42
CA LYS A 222 -6.97 14.76 -10.12
C LYS A 222 -8.46 14.47 -10.05
N ALA A 223 -9.28 15.52 -10.06
CA ALA A 223 -10.70 15.36 -10.31
C ALA A 223 -10.90 14.86 -11.76
N HIS A 224 -11.68 13.79 -11.91
CA HIS A 224 -12.00 13.26 -13.23
C HIS A 224 -13.20 14.02 -13.82
N THR A 225 -12.98 14.63 -14.97
CA THR A 225 -14.00 15.23 -15.83
C THR A 225 -14.14 14.40 -17.11
N VAL A 226 -15.18 14.63 -17.89
CA VAL A 226 -15.34 13.95 -19.20
C VAL A 226 -14.11 14.18 -20.09
N GLU A 227 -13.51 15.36 -20.03
CA GLU A 227 -12.33 15.74 -20.80
C GLU A 227 -11.04 15.05 -20.31
N SER A 228 -10.99 14.62 -19.04
CA SER A 228 -9.83 13.94 -18.47
C SER A 228 -9.84 12.43 -18.72
N LEU A 229 -10.94 11.85 -19.18
CA LEU A 229 -11.05 10.40 -19.45
C LEU A 229 -10.07 9.95 -20.54
N ASP A 230 -9.86 10.77 -21.57
CA ASP A 230 -8.93 10.48 -22.68
C ASP A 230 -7.45 10.59 -22.25
N THR A 231 -7.18 11.18 -21.09
CA THR A 231 -5.82 11.40 -20.57
C THR A 231 -5.48 10.56 -19.35
N CYS A 232 -6.42 9.73 -18.88
CA CYS A 232 -6.29 8.88 -17.70
C CYS A 232 -5.88 7.43 -18.02
N GLY A 233 -5.33 7.18 -19.21
CA GLY A 233 -4.82 5.88 -19.63
C GLY A 233 -3.47 5.53 -19.02
#